data_f089cbe21f0f3ad36f09ee4370caad65
#
_entry.id   f089cbe21f0f3ad36f09ee4370caad65
#
_cell.length_a   1.000
_cell.length_b   1.000
_cell.length_c   1.000
_cell.angle_alpha   90.00
_cell.angle_beta   90.00
_cell.angle_gamma   90.00
#
_symmetry.space_group_name_H-M   'P 1'
#
loop_
_entity.id
_entity.type
_entity.pdbx_description
1 polymer ?
#
loop_
_entity_poly.entity_id
_entity_poly.type
_entity_poly.pdbx_seq_one_letter_code
_entity_poly.pdbx_strand_id
1 'polypeptide(L)'
;STPSNSSAASDVYKRQDGTDNFPAKFLINDACVMAGKPFSHAGIIRFKGQLMTYVPGEGPCYRCVFKNPPPKDAVPTCKQAGVIGAMGGVIGSLQAMEAIKYIIGKGDLLTGRLLTYDALKMEFHTIKLPKDHHCAICGDNPTIHELIDYEQAECDMHK
;
A
#
# COMPACT_ATOMS: atom_id res chain seq x y z
N SER A 1 -14.35 -0.90 -32.87
CA SER A 1 -14.29 -1.52 -31.55
C SER A 1 -13.88 -0.46 -30.56
N THR A 2 -14.79 -0.01 -29.73
CA THR A 2 -14.51 0.86 -28.57
C THR A 2 -13.60 0.12 -27.60
N PRO A 3 -12.46 0.71 -27.17
CA PRO A 3 -11.65 0.11 -26.12
C PRO A 3 -12.50 -0.01 -24.85
N SER A 4 -12.46 -1.16 -24.21
CA SER A 4 -13.20 -1.37 -22.97
C SER A 4 -12.73 -0.33 -21.93
N ASN A 5 -13.65 0.39 -21.30
CA ASN A 5 -13.36 1.45 -20.31
C ASN A 5 -12.45 1.01 -19.15
N SER A 6 -12.25 -0.30 -18.96
CA SER A 6 -11.39 -0.83 -17.90
C SER A 6 -9.89 -0.64 -18.16
N SER A 7 -9.43 -0.68 -19.43
CA SER A 7 -8.02 -0.48 -19.75
C SER A 7 -7.61 0.99 -19.68
N ALA A 8 -8.47 1.89 -20.14
CA ALA A 8 -8.24 3.33 -20.05
C ALA A 8 -8.26 3.82 -18.59
N ALA A 9 -9.10 3.23 -17.73
CA ALA A 9 -9.14 3.54 -16.31
C ALA A 9 -7.86 3.11 -15.57
N SER A 10 -7.23 1.98 -15.98
CA SER A 10 -5.99 1.51 -15.36
C SER A 10 -4.77 2.40 -15.64
N ASP A 11 -4.80 3.14 -16.73
CA ASP A 11 -3.66 3.99 -17.12
C ASP A 11 -3.67 5.38 -16.48
N VAL A 12 -4.83 5.83 -16.03
CA VAL A 12 -5.03 7.19 -15.51
C VAL A 12 -5.24 7.21 -14.00
N TYR A 13 -5.73 6.12 -13.41
CA TYR A 13 -6.22 6.11 -12.03
C TYR A 13 -5.31 5.38 -11.05
N LYS A 14 -5.60 5.67 -9.79
CA LYS A 14 -5.00 5.14 -8.58
C LYS A 14 -4.97 3.60 -8.58
N ARG A 15 -3.82 3.02 -8.32
CA ARG A 15 -3.68 1.59 -8.10
C ARG A 15 -3.95 1.24 -6.64
N GLN A 16 -4.57 0.09 -6.42
CA GLN A 16 -4.81 -0.46 -5.09
C GLN A 16 -3.92 -1.68 -4.89
N ASP A 17 -3.22 -1.70 -3.75
CA ASP A 17 -2.42 -2.83 -3.33
C ASP A 17 -3.28 -3.78 -2.49
N GLY A 18 -3.57 -4.95 -3.03
CA GLY A 18 -4.27 -6.04 -2.35
C GLY A 18 -3.36 -7.24 -2.07
N THR A 19 -2.04 -7.05 -2.11
CA THR A 19 -1.09 -8.15 -1.91
C THR A 19 -0.90 -8.46 -0.42
N ASP A 20 -0.55 -9.70 -0.15
CA ASP A 20 -0.39 -10.25 1.20
C ASP A 20 1.08 -10.50 1.59
N ASN A 21 2.02 -10.10 0.74
CA ASN A 21 3.44 -10.30 0.98
C ASN A 21 4.25 -9.00 0.82
N PHE A 22 5.31 -8.88 1.61
CA PHE A 22 6.16 -7.68 1.61
C PHE A 22 6.89 -7.44 0.29
N PRO A 23 7.53 -8.44 -0.37
CA PRO A 23 8.17 -8.24 -1.66
C PRO A 23 7.28 -7.59 -2.69
N ALA A 24 6.04 -8.07 -2.87
CA ALA A 24 5.08 -7.48 -3.79
C ALA A 24 4.70 -6.03 -3.40
N LYS A 25 4.55 -5.73 -2.11
CA LYS A 25 4.27 -4.37 -1.63
C LYS A 25 5.38 -3.39 -1.97
N PHE A 26 6.63 -3.78 -1.78
CA PHE A 26 7.78 -2.98 -2.16
C PHE A 26 7.88 -2.80 -3.66
N LEU A 27 7.67 -3.87 -4.44
CA LEU A 27 7.69 -3.83 -5.90
C LEU A 27 6.61 -2.89 -6.45
N ILE A 28 5.37 -2.98 -5.94
CA ILE A 28 4.27 -2.09 -6.33
C ILE A 28 4.59 -0.63 -5.98
N ASN A 29 5.11 -0.37 -4.77
CA ASN A 29 5.54 0.96 -4.39
C ASN A 29 6.57 1.52 -5.37
N ASP A 30 7.62 0.75 -5.65
CA ASP A 30 8.73 1.20 -6.48
C ASP A 30 8.24 1.47 -7.91
N ALA A 31 7.45 0.55 -8.48
CA ALA A 31 6.86 0.73 -9.80
C ALA A 31 5.95 1.97 -9.88
N CYS A 32 5.11 2.21 -8.86
CA CYS A 32 4.23 3.37 -8.83
C CYS A 32 5.00 4.69 -8.67
N VAL A 33 6.03 4.71 -7.82
CA VAL A 33 6.88 5.91 -7.64
C VAL A 33 7.63 6.24 -8.92
N MET A 34 8.29 5.25 -9.56
CA MET A 34 9.01 5.43 -10.81
C MET A 34 8.11 5.88 -11.96
N ALA A 35 6.90 5.33 -12.02
CA ALA A 35 5.92 5.69 -13.04
C ALA A 35 5.17 7.00 -12.74
N GLY A 36 5.43 7.67 -11.60
CA GLY A 36 4.70 8.86 -11.19
C GLY A 36 3.20 8.60 -11.01
N LYS A 37 2.81 7.43 -10.53
CA LYS A 37 1.40 7.02 -10.36
C LYS A 37 1.02 6.98 -8.88
N PRO A 38 -0.15 7.50 -8.50
CA PRO A 38 -0.67 7.35 -7.15
C PRO A 38 -1.06 5.90 -6.88
N PHE A 39 -0.95 5.48 -5.62
CA PHE A 39 -1.46 4.18 -5.19
C PHE A 39 -1.94 4.21 -3.74
N SER A 40 -2.82 3.29 -3.40
CA SER A 40 -3.27 3.07 -2.04
C SER A 40 -2.77 1.72 -1.57
N HIS A 41 -2.06 1.73 -0.45
CA HIS A 41 -1.51 0.55 0.19
C HIS A 41 -2.37 0.18 1.39
N ALA A 42 -2.72 -1.11 1.49
CA ALA A 42 -3.40 -1.68 2.64
C ALA A 42 -2.65 -2.91 3.17
N GLY A 43 -2.78 -3.17 4.45
CA GLY A 43 -2.26 -4.35 5.10
C GLY A 43 -3.21 -4.83 6.19
N ILE A 44 -3.35 -6.14 6.31
CA ILE A 44 -4.21 -6.78 7.32
C ILE A 44 -3.42 -7.90 7.98
N ILE A 45 -3.50 -7.97 9.28
CA ILE A 45 -3.01 -9.10 10.06
C ILE A 45 -3.96 -9.37 11.24
N ARG A 46 -4.52 -10.57 11.31
CA ARG A 46 -5.49 -10.94 12.35
C ARG A 46 -6.62 -9.92 12.46
N PHE A 47 -6.70 -9.21 13.58
CA PHE A 47 -7.71 -8.18 13.89
C PHE A 47 -7.22 -6.74 13.67
N LYS A 48 -6.05 -6.57 13.06
CA LYS A 48 -5.48 -5.25 12.78
C LYS A 48 -5.39 -4.98 11.30
N GLY A 49 -5.71 -3.74 10.93
CA GLY A 49 -5.60 -3.24 9.57
C GLY A 49 -4.82 -1.94 9.52
N GLN A 50 -4.22 -1.66 8.38
CA GLN A 50 -3.56 -0.39 8.11
C GLN A 50 -3.82 0.04 6.67
N LEU A 51 -3.81 1.36 6.46
CA LEU A 51 -4.07 1.96 5.15
C LEU A 51 -3.30 3.27 5.01
N MET A 52 -2.66 3.47 3.88
CA MET A 52 -2.05 4.76 3.49
C MET A 52 -2.22 5.00 2.00
N THR A 53 -2.13 6.26 1.60
CA THR A 53 -2.23 6.67 0.20
C THR A 53 -0.97 7.45 -0.18
N TYR A 54 -0.36 7.07 -1.29
CA TYR A 54 0.73 7.81 -1.93
C TYR A 54 0.20 8.58 -3.13
N VAL A 55 0.55 9.86 -3.19
CA VAL A 55 0.36 10.71 -4.36
C VAL A 55 1.72 11.32 -4.72
N PRO A 56 2.16 11.23 -5.98
CA PRO A 56 3.45 11.76 -6.40
C PRO A 56 3.62 13.24 -6.03
N GLY A 57 4.72 13.56 -5.35
CA GLY A 57 5.02 14.94 -4.93
C GLY A 57 4.31 15.42 -3.66
N GLU A 58 3.29 14.73 -3.15
CA GLU A 58 2.46 15.22 -2.05
C GLU A 58 2.74 14.58 -0.68
N GLY A 59 3.57 13.56 -0.60
CA GLY A 59 3.81 12.90 0.68
C GLY A 59 4.78 11.73 0.62
N PRO A 60 4.87 10.96 1.72
CA PRO A 60 5.75 9.81 1.79
C PRO A 60 5.25 8.66 0.93
N CYS A 61 6.17 7.92 0.33
CA CYS A 61 5.89 6.62 -0.26
C CYS A 61 5.98 5.52 0.82
N TYR A 62 5.69 4.26 0.44
CA TYR A 62 5.77 3.13 1.36
C TYR A 62 7.17 2.96 1.96
N ARG A 63 8.25 3.19 1.19
CA ARG A 63 9.63 3.12 1.67
C ARG A 63 10.04 4.23 2.64
N CYS A 64 9.35 5.36 2.66
CA CYS A 64 9.58 6.36 3.69
C CYS A 64 9.23 5.83 5.08
N VAL A 65 8.27 4.93 5.16
CA VAL A 65 7.77 4.32 6.41
C VAL A 65 8.48 2.99 6.69
N PHE A 66 8.53 2.12 5.68
CA PHE A 66 9.10 0.78 5.76
C PHE A 66 10.31 0.72 4.84
N LYS A 67 11.50 1.00 5.37
CA LYS A 67 12.72 1.20 4.56
C LYS A 67 13.12 -0.04 3.76
N ASN A 68 13.00 -1.21 4.38
CA ASN A 68 13.37 -2.50 3.78
C ASN A 68 12.31 -3.56 4.10
N PRO A 69 12.17 -4.59 3.26
CA PRO A 69 11.40 -5.78 3.64
C PRO A 69 11.92 -6.35 4.97
N PRO A 70 11.03 -6.81 5.86
CA PRO A 70 11.47 -7.46 7.08
C PRO A 70 12.27 -8.74 6.73
N PRO A 71 13.25 -9.13 7.58
CA PRO A 71 13.92 -10.41 7.43
C PRO A 71 12.93 -11.57 7.39
N LYS A 72 13.28 -12.66 6.69
CA LYS A 72 12.54 -13.91 6.75
C LYS A 72 12.32 -14.27 8.24
N ASP A 73 11.13 -14.70 8.59
CA ASP A 73 10.72 -15.07 9.96
C ASP A 73 10.51 -13.94 10.98
N ALA A 74 10.79 -12.69 10.64
CA ALA A 74 10.54 -11.55 11.54
C ALA A 74 9.04 -11.21 11.68
N VAL A 75 8.24 -11.57 10.68
CA VAL A 75 6.79 -11.36 10.67
C VAL A 75 6.10 -12.69 10.34
N PRO A 76 5.09 -13.11 11.12
CA PRO A 76 4.37 -14.34 10.79
C PRO A 76 3.75 -14.27 9.41
N THR A 77 3.85 -15.34 8.65
CA THR A 77 3.21 -15.47 7.33
C THR A 77 1.70 -15.42 7.45
N CYS A 78 0.99 -15.13 6.36
CA CYS A 78 -0.48 -15.17 6.32
C CYS A 78 -1.03 -16.51 6.80
N LYS A 79 -0.34 -17.62 6.50
CA LYS A 79 -0.69 -18.97 6.96
C LYS A 79 -0.58 -19.13 8.47
N GLN A 80 0.42 -18.52 9.10
CA GLN A 80 0.64 -18.59 10.55
C GLN A 80 -0.25 -17.60 11.32
N ALA A 81 -0.43 -16.39 10.79
CA ALA A 81 -1.19 -15.35 11.46
C ALA A 81 -2.70 -15.47 11.25
N GLY A 82 -3.11 -15.93 10.07
CA GLY A 82 -4.50 -15.94 9.62
C GLY A 82 -4.98 -14.54 9.23
N VAL A 83 -6.01 -14.51 8.38
CA VAL A 83 -6.71 -13.28 7.98
C VAL A 83 -8.21 -13.49 8.16
N ILE A 84 -8.87 -12.56 8.83
CA ILE A 84 -10.32 -12.57 9.01
C ILE A 84 -10.96 -11.87 7.82
N GLY A 85 -11.84 -12.57 7.08
CA GLY A 85 -12.47 -12.02 5.87
C GLY A 85 -13.18 -10.69 6.08
N ALA A 86 -13.81 -10.48 7.24
CA ALA A 86 -14.44 -9.20 7.59
C ALA A 86 -13.44 -8.04 7.61
N MET A 87 -12.19 -8.28 8.03
CA MET A 87 -11.13 -7.25 7.99
C MET A 87 -10.81 -6.82 6.55
N GLY A 88 -10.81 -7.79 5.62
CA GLY A 88 -10.66 -7.51 4.18
C GLY A 88 -11.78 -6.60 3.67
N GLY A 89 -13.02 -6.86 4.09
CA GLY A 89 -14.18 -6.01 3.78
C GLY A 89 -14.01 -4.58 4.28
N VAL A 90 -13.68 -4.40 5.55
CA VAL A 90 -13.52 -3.07 6.17
C VAL A 90 -12.38 -2.29 5.50
N ILE A 91 -11.18 -2.84 5.50
CA ILE A 91 -9.99 -2.13 4.97
C ILE A 91 -10.08 -1.95 3.45
N GLY A 92 -10.60 -2.93 2.72
CA GLY A 92 -10.80 -2.83 1.27
C GLY A 92 -11.83 -1.76 0.89
N SER A 93 -12.92 -1.60 1.66
CA SER A 93 -13.90 -0.54 1.44
C SER A 93 -13.30 0.85 1.71
N LEU A 94 -12.51 1.00 2.76
CA LEU A 94 -11.79 2.25 3.03
C LEU A 94 -10.79 2.56 1.93
N GLN A 95 -10.07 1.56 1.43
CA GLN A 95 -9.14 1.70 0.30
C GLN A 95 -9.87 2.13 -0.98
N ALA A 96 -11.03 1.55 -1.25
CA ALA A 96 -11.87 1.96 -2.38
C ALA A 96 -12.33 3.42 -2.25
N MET A 97 -12.69 3.87 -1.05
CA MET A 97 -13.04 5.28 -0.79
C MET A 97 -11.87 6.24 -1.05
N GLU A 98 -10.63 5.84 -0.73
CA GLU A 98 -9.45 6.62 -1.09
C GLU A 98 -9.32 6.79 -2.62
N ALA A 99 -9.58 5.71 -3.38
CA ALA A 99 -9.57 5.77 -4.84
C ALA A 99 -10.68 6.69 -5.39
N ILE A 100 -11.90 6.58 -4.86
CA ILE A 100 -13.04 7.43 -5.25
C ILE A 100 -12.72 8.90 -4.96
N LYS A 101 -12.26 9.24 -3.76
CA LYS A 101 -11.90 10.62 -3.40
C LYS A 101 -10.84 11.19 -4.34
N TYR A 102 -9.81 10.41 -4.67
CA TYR A 102 -8.78 10.82 -5.62
C TYR A 102 -9.37 11.12 -7.00
N ILE A 103 -10.23 10.23 -7.51
CA ILE A 103 -10.84 10.37 -8.85
C ILE A 103 -11.73 11.61 -8.94
N ILE A 104 -12.57 11.83 -7.93
CA ILE A 104 -13.50 12.97 -7.93
C ILE A 104 -12.87 14.29 -7.47
N GLY A 105 -11.62 14.26 -6.99
CA GLY A 105 -10.90 15.43 -6.47
C GLY A 105 -11.56 16.06 -5.24
N LYS A 106 -12.19 15.25 -4.37
CA LYS A 106 -12.90 15.76 -3.19
C LYS A 106 -12.52 14.98 -1.92
N GLY A 107 -12.50 15.71 -0.82
CA GLY A 107 -12.16 15.19 0.51
C GLY A 107 -10.64 15.02 0.69
N ASP A 108 -10.25 14.70 1.93
CA ASP A 108 -8.85 14.54 2.32
C ASP A 108 -8.39 13.10 2.13
N LEU A 109 -7.34 12.90 1.34
CA LEU A 109 -6.70 11.60 1.20
C LEU A 109 -5.84 11.28 2.42
N LEU A 110 -5.50 10.00 2.58
CA LEU A 110 -4.52 9.52 3.56
C LEU A 110 -3.07 9.78 3.13
N THR A 111 -2.85 10.80 2.31
CA THR A 111 -1.50 11.25 1.93
C THR A 111 -0.80 11.85 3.15
N GLY A 112 0.41 11.35 3.45
CA GLY A 112 1.14 11.77 4.67
C GLY A 112 0.54 11.25 5.98
N ARG A 113 -0.34 10.25 5.92
CA ARG A 113 -1.00 9.68 7.08
C ARG A 113 -1.09 8.15 6.96
N LEU A 114 -0.89 7.45 8.07
CA LEU A 114 -1.20 6.03 8.21
C LEU A 114 -2.46 5.90 9.05
N LEU A 115 -3.51 5.35 8.48
CA LEU A 115 -4.68 4.89 9.23
C LEU A 115 -4.39 3.49 9.75
N THR A 116 -4.61 3.26 11.04
CA THR A 116 -4.59 1.94 11.66
C THR A 116 -5.96 1.64 12.25
N TYR A 117 -6.37 0.38 12.19
CA TYR A 117 -7.64 -0.11 12.72
C TYR A 117 -7.40 -1.33 13.60
N ASP A 118 -7.92 -1.29 14.82
CA ASP A 118 -7.96 -2.42 15.75
C ASP A 118 -9.41 -2.89 15.90
N ALA A 119 -9.76 -4.01 15.28
CA ALA A 119 -11.12 -4.52 15.26
C ALA A 119 -11.59 -5.07 16.63
N LEU A 120 -10.66 -5.48 17.50
CA LEU A 120 -11.05 -5.94 18.85
C LEU A 120 -11.50 -4.78 19.74
N LYS A 121 -10.95 -3.58 19.49
CA LYS A 121 -11.31 -2.36 20.23
C LYS A 121 -12.30 -1.48 19.47
N MET A 122 -12.52 -1.75 18.17
CA MET A 122 -13.27 -0.89 17.24
C MET A 122 -12.70 0.53 17.16
N GLU A 123 -11.37 0.64 17.20
CA GLU A 123 -10.66 1.93 17.24
C GLU A 123 -9.92 2.17 15.94
N PHE A 124 -10.04 3.40 15.44
CA PHE A 124 -9.24 3.92 14.33
C PHE A 124 -8.27 4.97 14.85
N HIS A 125 -7.00 4.85 14.48
CA HIS A 125 -5.97 5.85 14.78
C HIS A 125 -5.34 6.33 13.49
N THR A 126 -5.02 7.62 13.43
CA THR A 126 -4.32 8.23 12.32
C THR A 126 -2.99 8.78 12.80
N ILE A 127 -1.91 8.31 12.20
CA ILE A 127 -0.53 8.71 12.50
C ILE A 127 -0.01 9.56 11.34
N LYS A 128 0.55 10.73 11.63
CA LYS A 128 1.20 11.57 10.62
C LYS A 128 2.53 10.94 10.20
N LEU A 129 2.76 10.89 8.90
CA LEU A 129 3.96 10.34 8.28
C LEU A 129 4.66 11.45 7.48
N PRO A 130 5.82 11.94 7.92
CA PRO A 130 6.61 12.87 7.13
C PRO A 130 7.26 12.17 5.94
N LYS A 131 7.49 12.92 4.86
CA LYS A 131 8.33 12.45 3.75
C LYS A 131 9.77 12.31 4.24
N ASP A 132 10.41 11.19 3.91
CA ASP A 132 11.83 11.00 4.16
C ASP A 132 12.63 11.54 2.95
N HIS A 133 13.36 12.63 3.15
CA HIS A 133 14.21 13.24 2.11
C HIS A 133 15.37 12.34 1.69
N HIS A 134 15.74 11.35 2.53
CA HIS A 134 16.76 10.33 2.24
C HIS A 134 16.15 9.02 1.72
N CYS A 135 14.85 9.01 1.38
CA CYS A 135 14.21 7.81 0.87
C CYS A 135 14.90 7.32 -0.41
N ALA A 136 15.21 6.03 -0.45
CA ALA A 136 15.96 5.42 -1.55
C ALA A 136 15.27 5.53 -2.92
N ILE A 137 13.95 5.80 -2.98
CA ILE A 137 13.21 5.85 -4.24
C ILE A 137 12.50 7.18 -4.49
N CYS A 138 11.95 7.86 -3.46
CA CYS A 138 11.23 9.12 -3.62
C CYS A 138 11.91 10.31 -2.93
N GLY A 139 13.10 10.11 -2.35
CA GLY A 139 13.89 11.15 -1.71
C GLY A 139 14.52 12.12 -2.71
N ASP A 140 15.31 13.05 -2.18
CA ASP A 140 15.94 14.10 -3.00
C ASP A 140 17.09 13.54 -3.87
N ASN A 141 17.72 12.44 -3.42
CA ASN A 141 18.77 11.71 -4.17
C ASN A 141 18.46 10.21 -4.17
N PRO A 142 17.53 9.75 -5.01
CA PRO A 142 17.14 8.35 -5.04
C PRO A 142 18.30 7.46 -5.49
N THR A 143 18.42 6.29 -4.88
CA THR A 143 19.44 5.27 -5.20
C THR A 143 18.86 4.05 -5.90
N ILE A 144 17.52 3.89 -5.88
CA ILE A 144 16.80 2.82 -6.56
C ILE A 144 16.26 3.38 -7.88
N HIS A 145 16.83 2.93 -9.01
CA HIS A 145 16.47 3.40 -10.35
C HIS A 145 15.84 2.31 -11.22
N GLU A 146 15.81 1.08 -10.74
CA GLU A 146 15.21 -0.07 -11.43
C GLU A 146 14.44 -0.93 -10.43
N LEU A 147 13.53 -1.75 -10.94
CA LEU A 147 12.76 -2.67 -10.10
C LEU A 147 13.67 -3.78 -9.59
N ILE A 148 13.63 -4.02 -8.29
CA ILE A 148 14.42 -5.03 -7.60
C ILE A 148 13.56 -6.26 -7.40
N ASP A 149 14.10 -7.44 -7.71
CA ASP A 149 13.48 -8.71 -7.37
C ASP A 149 13.78 -9.04 -5.89
N TYR A 150 12.72 -9.16 -5.09
CA TYR A 150 12.84 -9.45 -3.67
C TYR A 150 12.61 -10.94 -3.44
N GLU A 151 13.54 -11.64 -2.77
CA GLU A 151 13.32 -13.00 -2.30
C GLU A 151 12.07 -13.06 -1.39
N GLN A 152 11.10 -13.82 -1.81
CA GLN A 152 9.81 -13.95 -1.14
C GLN A 152 9.83 -15.09 -0.12
N ALA A 153 9.32 -14.81 1.10
CA ALA A 153 8.77 -15.87 1.94
C ALA A 153 7.37 -16.21 1.38
N GLU A 154 7.25 -17.29 0.64
CA GLU A 154 5.98 -17.70 0.03
C GLU A 154 4.89 -17.91 1.09
N CYS A 155 3.80 -17.17 0.93
CA CYS A 155 2.52 -17.53 1.53
C CYS A 155 1.96 -18.71 0.72
N ASP A 156 2.25 -19.93 1.18
CA ASP A 156 1.72 -21.16 0.56
C ASP A 156 0.18 -21.14 0.62
N MET A 157 -0.46 -20.55 -0.36
CA MET A 157 -1.93 -20.54 -0.49
C MET A 157 -2.49 -21.78 -1.19
N HIS A 158 -1.64 -22.76 -1.50
CA HIS A 158 -2.06 -24.00 -2.15
C HIS A 158 -1.66 -25.22 -1.33
N LYS A 159 -2.53 -25.60 -0.40
CA LYS A 159 -2.81 -27.02 -0.10
C LYS A 159 -4.19 -27.13 0.52
#